data_c9143aa30a24333e664d80a2f244d14e
#
_entry.id   c9143aa30a24333e664d80a2f244d14e
#
_cell.length_a   1.000
_cell.length_b   1.000
_cell.length_c   1.000
_cell.angle_alpha   90.00
_cell.angle_beta   90.00
_cell.angle_gamma   90.00
#
_symmetry.space_group_name_H-M   'P 1'
#
loop_
_entity.id
_entity.type
_entity.pdbx_description
1 polymer ?
#
loop_
_entity_poly.entity_id
_entity_poly.type
_entity_poly.pdbx_seq_one_letter_code
_entity_poly.pdbx_strand_id
1 'polypeptide(L)'
;MEKLAGFLLPGILFILTLLLGFWLKRLAKPYNGLLFNAHKLIALAVVVLTVIQCVKLLKGSPLQAVIMVLLVVLVLCVIVLFGSGAMMSAGKLDFNLMQTFHNIAPIILVISLELLIILVQ
;
A
#
# COMPACT_ATOMS: atom_id res chain seq x y z
N MET A 1 3.51 19.17 10.89
CA MET A 1 2.22 19.46 10.24
C MET A 1 2.30 19.48 8.72
N GLU A 2 3.24 20.26 8.19
CA GLU A 2 3.42 20.30 6.73
C GLU A 2 3.79 18.93 6.15
N LYS A 3 4.64 18.18 6.83
CA LYS A 3 5.04 16.85 6.40
C LYS A 3 3.85 15.89 6.37
N LEU A 4 2.98 16.00 7.38
CA LEU A 4 1.78 15.17 7.45
C LEU A 4 0.77 15.53 6.38
N ALA A 5 0.63 16.82 6.04
CA ALA A 5 -0.30 17.29 5.03
C ALA A 5 0.02 16.68 3.64
N GLY A 6 1.30 16.41 3.36
CA GLY A 6 1.70 15.78 2.12
C GLY A 6 1.17 14.36 1.94
N PHE A 7 0.80 13.70 3.03
CA PHE A 7 0.22 12.36 2.99
C PHE A 7 -1.30 12.34 2.83
N LEU A 8 -1.95 13.50 2.81
CA LEU A 8 -3.41 13.58 2.73
C LEU A 8 -3.92 12.98 1.42
N LEU A 9 -3.35 13.38 0.29
CA LEU A 9 -3.77 12.87 -1.03
C LEU A 9 -3.50 11.37 -1.18
N PRO A 10 -2.27 10.87 -0.91
CA PRO A 10 -2.07 9.41 -0.93
C PRO A 10 -2.98 8.66 0.03
N GLY A 11 -3.27 9.24 1.20
CA GLY A 11 -4.17 8.62 2.17
C GLY A 11 -5.59 8.48 1.66
N ILE A 12 -6.12 9.53 1.02
CA ILE A 12 -7.46 9.49 0.42
C ILE A 12 -7.51 8.46 -0.69
N LEU A 13 -6.50 8.43 -1.56
CA LEU A 13 -6.42 7.46 -2.64
C LEU A 13 -6.26 6.03 -2.11
N PHE A 14 -5.55 5.87 -0.99
CA PHE A 14 -5.41 4.56 -0.34
C PHE A 14 -6.77 4.04 0.14
N ILE A 15 -7.55 4.90 0.78
CA ILE A 15 -8.90 4.54 1.22
C ILE A 15 -9.76 4.13 0.02
N LEU A 16 -9.67 4.90 -1.06
CA LEU A 16 -10.40 4.57 -2.30
C LEU A 16 -9.96 3.23 -2.85
N THR A 17 -8.67 2.93 -2.82
CA THR A 17 -8.13 1.63 -3.24
C THR A 17 -8.71 0.50 -2.40
N LEU A 18 -8.80 0.68 -1.09
CA LEU A 18 -9.39 -0.31 -0.18
C LEU A 18 -10.87 -0.54 -0.50
N LEU A 19 -11.61 0.53 -0.75
CA LEU A 19 -13.03 0.42 -1.10
C LEU A 19 -13.23 -0.31 -2.41
N LEU A 20 -12.43 -0.02 -3.42
CA LEU A 20 -12.47 -0.71 -4.71
C LEU A 20 -12.10 -2.18 -4.56
N GLY A 21 -11.10 -2.48 -3.75
CA GLY A 21 -10.70 -3.86 -3.48
C GLY A 21 -11.80 -4.65 -2.78
N PHE A 22 -12.45 -4.03 -1.79
CA PHE A 22 -13.59 -4.64 -1.10
C PHE A 22 -14.75 -4.90 -2.06
N TRP A 23 -15.03 -3.94 -2.94
CA TRP A 23 -16.09 -4.10 -3.94
C TRP A 23 -15.78 -5.25 -4.91
N LEU A 24 -14.54 -5.33 -5.40
CA LEU A 24 -14.10 -6.44 -6.26
C LEU A 24 -14.27 -7.79 -5.56
N LYS A 25 -13.93 -7.85 -4.27
CA LYS A 25 -14.09 -9.06 -3.46
C LYS A 25 -15.56 -9.48 -3.38
N ARG A 26 -16.45 -8.50 -3.20
CA ARG A 26 -17.90 -8.75 -3.10
C ARG A 26 -18.50 -9.24 -4.41
N LEU A 27 -18.00 -8.74 -5.55
CA LEU A 27 -18.50 -9.13 -6.86
C LEU A 27 -17.98 -10.49 -7.31
N ALA A 28 -16.90 -10.98 -6.72
CA ALA A 28 -16.27 -12.26 -7.03
C ALA A 28 -15.77 -12.33 -8.49
N LYS A 29 -15.20 -13.47 -8.86
CA LYS A 29 -14.71 -13.70 -10.22
C LYS A 29 -15.87 -14.11 -11.15
N PRO A 30 -15.80 -13.75 -12.42
CA PRO A 30 -14.77 -12.93 -13.07
C PRO A 30 -14.86 -11.47 -12.67
N TYR A 31 -13.73 -10.84 -12.42
CA TYR A 31 -13.70 -9.44 -12.01
C TYR A 31 -14.15 -8.52 -13.13
N ASN A 32 -14.87 -7.46 -12.74
CA ASN A 32 -15.18 -6.38 -13.67
C ASN A 32 -13.87 -5.72 -14.10
N GLY A 33 -13.59 -5.71 -15.41
CA GLY A 33 -12.34 -5.18 -15.94
C GLY A 33 -12.10 -3.72 -15.59
N LEU A 34 -13.15 -2.90 -15.59
CA LEU A 34 -13.05 -1.49 -15.26
C LEU A 34 -12.67 -1.30 -13.79
N LEU A 35 -13.37 -1.99 -12.89
CA LEU A 35 -13.08 -1.91 -11.44
C LEU A 35 -11.70 -2.47 -11.12
N PHE A 36 -11.32 -3.58 -11.74
CA PHE A 36 -10.03 -4.21 -11.52
C PHE A 36 -8.89 -3.28 -11.96
N ASN A 37 -9.02 -2.68 -13.14
CA ASN A 37 -8.02 -1.75 -13.64
C ASN A 37 -7.97 -0.47 -12.81
N ALA A 38 -9.11 0.05 -12.37
CA ALA A 38 -9.16 1.21 -11.49
C ALA A 38 -8.44 0.93 -10.17
N HIS A 39 -8.71 -0.24 -9.57
CA HIS A 39 -8.03 -0.65 -8.33
C HIS A 39 -6.51 -0.69 -8.51
N LYS A 40 -6.03 -1.30 -9.59
CA LYS A 40 -4.59 -1.41 -9.86
C LYS A 40 -3.95 -0.04 -10.09
N LEU A 41 -4.57 0.80 -10.92
CA LEU A 41 -4.01 2.10 -11.27
C LEU A 41 -3.98 3.04 -10.07
N ILE A 42 -5.04 3.06 -9.27
CA ILE A 42 -5.09 3.89 -8.07
C ILE A 42 -4.07 3.39 -7.05
N ALA A 43 -3.93 2.06 -6.90
CA ALA A 43 -2.93 1.48 -6.01
C ALA A 43 -1.51 1.88 -6.42
N LEU A 44 -1.23 1.86 -7.72
CA LEU A 44 0.07 2.30 -8.24
C LEU A 44 0.30 3.78 -7.93
N ALA A 45 -0.72 4.62 -8.14
CA ALA A 45 -0.62 6.05 -7.83
C ALA A 45 -0.34 6.28 -6.33
N VAL A 46 -1.00 5.51 -5.46
CA VAL A 46 -0.77 5.58 -4.01
C VAL A 46 0.70 5.27 -3.69
N VAL A 47 1.24 4.21 -4.27
CA VAL A 47 2.64 3.83 -4.04
C VAL A 47 3.58 4.93 -4.50
N VAL A 48 3.40 5.45 -5.70
CA VAL A 48 4.27 6.48 -6.25
C VAL A 48 4.22 7.74 -5.39
N LEU A 49 3.01 8.20 -5.03
CA LEU A 49 2.86 9.41 -4.21
C LEU A 49 3.43 9.20 -2.81
N THR A 50 3.24 8.02 -2.23
CA THR A 50 3.77 7.71 -0.91
C THR A 50 5.30 7.70 -0.93
N VAL A 51 5.91 7.12 -1.97
CA VAL A 51 7.38 7.12 -2.11
C VAL A 51 7.89 8.56 -2.20
N ILE A 52 7.25 9.40 -3.00
CA ILE A 52 7.64 10.81 -3.12
C ILE A 52 7.56 11.50 -1.76
N GLN A 53 6.48 11.30 -1.03
CA GLN A 53 6.31 11.92 0.29
C GLN A 53 7.32 11.38 1.31
N CYS A 54 7.63 10.08 1.26
CA CYS A 54 8.64 9.50 2.14
C CYS A 54 10.02 10.09 1.86
N VAL A 55 10.38 10.27 0.60
CA VAL A 55 11.65 10.91 0.24
C VAL A 55 11.72 12.33 0.80
N LYS A 56 10.64 13.10 0.66
CA LYS A 56 10.58 14.45 1.23
C LYS A 56 10.66 14.44 2.74
N LEU A 57 9.98 13.50 3.37
CA LEU A 57 9.96 13.36 4.84
C LEU A 57 11.34 13.07 5.39
N LEU A 58 12.09 12.21 4.72
CA LEU A 58 13.40 11.75 5.19
C LEU A 58 14.54 12.70 4.80
N LYS A 59 14.26 13.64 3.93
CA LYS A 59 15.28 14.58 3.46
C LYS A 59 15.80 15.43 4.62
N GLY A 60 17.09 15.41 4.83
CA GLY A 60 17.72 16.14 5.91
C GLY A 60 17.66 15.47 7.27
N SER A 61 17.03 14.31 7.38
CA SER A 61 16.94 13.54 8.62
C SER A 61 17.99 12.44 8.66
N PRO A 62 18.61 12.17 9.83
CA PRO A 62 19.57 11.06 9.92
C PRO A 62 18.83 9.72 9.79
N LEU A 63 19.44 8.77 9.07
CA LEU A 63 18.90 7.44 8.90
C LEU A 63 19.32 6.56 10.08
N GLN A 64 18.45 6.47 11.07
CA GLN A 64 18.63 5.58 12.21
C GLN A 64 18.24 4.15 11.84
N ALA A 65 18.73 3.18 12.62
CA ALA A 65 18.46 1.77 12.38
C ALA A 65 16.95 1.49 12.35
N VAL A 66 16.18 2.10 13.25
CA VAL A 66 14.73 1.90 13.32
C VAL A 66 14.05 2.39 12.04
N ILE A 67 14.49 3.54 11.52
CA ILE A 67 13.95 4.10 10.28
C ILE A 67 14.25 3.16 9.10
N MET A 68 15.46 2.62 9.05
CA MET A 68 15.84 1.68 8.01
C MET A 68 14.98 0.41 8.05
N VAL A 69 14.74 -0.12 9.25
CA VAL A 69 13.88 -1.29 9.42
C VAL A 69 12.46 -1.00 8.93
N LEU A 70 11.91 0.17 9.29
CA LEU A 70 10.56 0.55 8.86
C LEU A 70 10.48 0.69 7.34
N LEU A 71 11.51 1.25 6.71
CA LEU A 71 11.55 1.37 5.25
C LEU A 71 11.57 0.01 4.57
N VAL A 72 12.36 -0.93 5.11
CA VAL A 72 12.39 -2.31 4.59
C VAL A 72 11.02 -2.96 4.72
N VAL A 73 10.35 -2.80 5.87
CA VAL A 73 9.00 -3.35 6.09
C VAL A 73 8.02 -2.75 5.07
N LEU A 74 8.09 -1.44 4.81
CA LEU A 74 7.22 -0.80 3.83
C LEU A 74 7.42 -1.35 2.43
N VAL A 75 8.68 -1.53 2.01
CA VAL A 75 8.99 -2.10 0.69
C VAL A 75 8.46 -3.52 0.59
N LEU A 76 8.68 -4.34 1.63
CA LEU A 76 8.18 -5.72 1.64
C LEU A 76 6.65 -5.77 1.55
N CYS A 77 5.95 -4.87 2.26
CA CYS A 77 4.49 -4.79 2.19
C CYS A 77 4.01 -4.47 0.78
N VAL A 78 4.69 -3.54 0.09
CA VAL A 78 4.34 -3.20 -1.30
C VAL A 78 4.53 -4.40 -2.21
N ILE A 79 5.66 -5.11 -2.07
CA ILE A 79 5.94 -6.30 -2.87
C ILE A 79 4.86 -7.36 -2.63
N VAL A 80 4.51 -7.62 -1.37
CA VAL A 80 3.47 -8.60 -1.03
C VAL A 80 2.11 -8.17 -1.60
N LEU A 81 1.76 -6.88 -1.51
CA LEU A 81 0.49 -6.37 -2.04
C LEU A 81 0.36 -6.60 -3.54
N PHE A 82 1.35 -6.18 -4.30
CA PHE A 82 1.31 -6.32 -5.75
C PHE A 82 1.49 -7.76 -6.18
N GLY A 83 2.37 -8.50 -5.51
CA GLY A 83 2.61 -9.93 -5.80
C GLY A 83 1.37 -10.77 -5.53
N SER A 84 0.74 -10.60 -4.36
CA SER A 84 -0.46 -11.38 -4.02
C SER A 84 -1.63 -11.02 -4.93
N GLY A 85 -1.81 -9.74 -5.26
CA GLY A 85 -2.84 -9.30 -6.18
C GLY A 85 -2.65 -9.92 -7.57
N ALA A 86 -1.42 -9.91 -8.07
CA ALA A 86 -1.11 -10.51 -9.37
C ALA A 86 -1.36 -12.01 -9.37
N MET A 87 -0.95 -12.71 -8.30
CA MET A 87 -1.16 -14.16 -8.19
C MET A 87 -2.64 -14.52 -8.11
N MET A 88 -3.44 -13.75 -7.36
CA MET A 88 -4.89 -13.95 -7.31
C MET A 88 -5.53 -13.75 -8.69
N SER A 89 -5.10 -12.72 -9.40
CA SER A 89 -5.61 -12.41 -10.73
C SER A 89 -5.25 -13.51 -11.74
N ALA A 90 -4.03 -14.04 -11.65
CA ALA A 90 -3.54 -15.09 -12.55
C ALA A 90 -4.03 -16.49 -12.15
N GLY A 91 -4.53 -16.67 -10.94
CA GLY A 91 -4.97 -17.96 -10.45
C GLY A 91 -3.86 -18.97 -10.24
N LYS A 92 -2.64 -18.51 -9.98
CA LYS A 92 -1.45 -19.38 -9.96
C LYS A 92 -1.14 -20.03 -8.62
N LEU A 93 -1.66 -19.48 -7.52
CA LEU A 93 -1.44 -20.03 -6.18
C LEU A 93 -2.77 -20.15 -5.47
N ASP A 94 -2.75 -20.71 -4.24
CA ASP A 94 -3.96 -20.80 -3.44
C ASP A 94 -4.57 -19.41 -3.27
N PHE A 95 -5.78 -19.22 -3.80
CA PHE A 95 -6.46 -17.95 -3.77
C PHE A 95 -6.67 -17.47 -2.33
N ASN A 96 -7.07 -18.35 -1.42
CA ASN A 96 -7.34 -17.99 -0.03
C ASN A 96 -6.07 -17.51 0.67
N LEU A 97 -4.94 -18.18 0.41
CA LEU A 97 -3.65 -17.79 0.99
C LEU A 97 -3.22 -16.43 0.47
N MET A 98 -3.30 -16.22 -0.84
CA MET A 98 -2.92 -14.96 -1.45
C MET A 98 -3.83 -13.83 -1.00
N GLN A 99 -5.13 -14.09 -0.86
CA GLN A 99 -6.08 -13.10 -0.36
C GLN A 99 -5.75 -12.71 1.09
N THR A 100 -5.35 -13.68 1.92
CA THR A 100 -4.94 -13.40 3.30
C THR A 100 -3.74 -12.45 3.32
N PHE A 101 -2.71 -12.72 2.53
CA PHE A 101 -1.55 -11.84 2.44
C PHE A 101 -1.95 -10.44 1.94
N HIS A 102 -2.81 -10.40 0.92
CA HIS A 102 -3.25 -9.15 0.33
C HIS A 102 -4.08 -8.31 1.30
N ASN A 103 -4.79 -8.94 2.23
CA ASN A 103 -5.61 -8.26 3.24
C ASN A 103 -4.79 -7.79 4.44
N ILE A 104 -3.74 -8.54 4.80
CA ILE A 104 -2.90 -8.23 5.97
C ILE A 104 -1.87 -7.15 5.63
N ALA A 105 -1.28 -7.20 4.45
CA ALA A 105 -0.19 -6.30 4.07
C ALA A 105 -0.57 -4.81 4.20
N PRO A 106 -1.78 -4.35 3.81
CA PRO A 106 -2.12 -2.95 3.98
C PRO A 106 -2.15 -2.50 5.43
N ILE A 107 -2.54 -3.38 6.34
CA ILE A 107 -2.60 -3.07 7.78
C ILE A 107 -1.18 -2.81 8.30
N ILE A 108 -0.25 -3.72 7.98
CA ILE A 108 1.15 -3.57 8.38
C ILE A 108 1.76 -2.33 7.74
N LEU A 109 1.42 -2.06 6.48
CA LEU A 109 1.92 -0.90 5.76
C LEU A 109 1.49 0.40 6.43
N VAL A 110 0.22 0.52 6.81
CA VAL A 110 -0.30 1.73 7.47
C VAL A 110 0.36 1.93 8.83
N ILE A 111 0.48 0.86 9.62
CA ILE A 111 1.11 0.94 10.95
C ILE A 111 2.57 1.38 10.80
N SER A 112 3.30 0.75 9.88
CA SER A 112 4.71 1.08 9.66
C SER A 112 4.90 2.52 9.17
N LEU A 113 4.02 2.97 8.29
CA LEU A 113 4.09 4.34 7.76
C LEU A 113 3.80 5.37 8.86
N GLU A 114 2.79 5.11 9.69
CA GLU A 114 2.48 6.00 10.81
C GLU A 114 3.64 6.10 11.78
N LEU A 115 4.26 4.96 12.13
CA LEU A 115 5.43 4.95 13.01
C LEU A 115 6.59 5.74 12.37
N LEU A 116 6.80 5.58 11.08
CA LEU A 116 7.86 6.31 10.38
C LEU A 116 7.62 7.83 10.46
N ILE A 117 6.39 8.26 10.21
CA ILE A 117 6.03 9.67 10.27
C ILE A 117 6.26 10.23 11.68
N ILE A 118 5.82 9.49 12.70
CA ILE A 118 5.97 9.93 14.10
C ILE A 118 7.45 10.03 14.48
N LEU A 119 8.26 9.05 14.10
CA LEU A 119 9.68 9.02 14.48
C LEU A 119 10.50 10.11 13.77
N VAL A 120 10.11 10.51 12.57
CA VAL A 120 10.85 11.51 11.80
C VAL A 120 10.42 12.93 12.15
N GLN A 121 9.19 13.13 12.62
CA GLN A 121 8.76 14.43 13.11
C GLN A 121 9.35 14.71 14.50
#